data_a22ac59dcdb6968bf7c4422065e8434b
#
_entry.id   a22ac59dcdb6968bf7c4422065e8434b
#
_cell.length_a   1.000
_cell.length_b   1.000
_cell.length_c   1.000
_cell.angle_alpha   90.00
_cell.angle_beta   90.00
_cell.angle_gamma   90.00
#
_symmetry.space_group_name_H-M   'P 1'
#
loop_
_entity.id
_entity.type
_entity.pdbx_description
1 polymer ?
#
loop_
_entity_poly.entity_id
_entity_poly.type
_entity_poly.pdbx_seq_one_letter_code
_entity_poly.pdbx_strand_id
1 'polypeptide(L)'
;MTLTELRYVVALAQERHFGRAAQKCFVTQPTLSLALAKLEDELGVRLFERNKNEVLVTPMGEAIVEQARRVLDEAGKITSLAKGSQDQLAGALRLGIIP
;
A
#
# COMPACT_ATOMS: atom_id res chain seq x y z
N MET A 1 -7.16 -7.89 -6.04
CA MET A 1 -6.44 -7.08 -5.02
C MET A 1 -4.96 -7.02 -5.36
N THR A 2 -4.40 -5.82 -5.36
CA THR A 2 -3.00 -5.61 -5.69
C THR A 2 -2.32 -4.82 -4.57
N LEU A 3 -0.99 -4.84 -4.53
CA LEU A 3 -0.24 -4.03 -3.57
C LEU A 3 -0.50 -2.53 -3.78
N THR A 4 -0.68 -2.12 -5.03
CA THR A 4 -1.02 -0.73 -5.36
C THR A 4 -2.35 -0.33 -4.72
N GLU A 5 -3.36 -1.20 -4.81
CA GLU A 5 -4.65 -0.95 -4.18
C GLU A 5 -4.53 -0.86 -2.65
N LEU A 6 -3.68 -1.71 -2.05
CA LEU A 6 -3.43 -1.64 -0.62
C LEU A 6 -2.74 -0.33 -0.21
N ARG A 7 -1.83 0.18 -1.04
CA ARG A 7 -1.22 1.49 -0.81
C ARG A 7 -2.27 2.60 -0.82
N TYR A 8 -3.21 2.53 -1.73
CA TYR A 8 -4.31 3.51 -1.81
C TYR A 8 -5.16 3.46 -0.53
N VAL A 9 -5.49 2.26 -0.06
CA VAL A 9 -6.25 2.07 1.18
C VAL A 9 -5.55 2.74 2.36
N VAL A 10 -4.26 2.46 2.53
CA VAL A 10 -3.48 3.03 3.64
C VAL A 10 -3.38 4.55 3.51
N ALA A 11 -3.13 5.05 2.30
CA ALA A 11 -3.03 6.49 2.08
C ALA A 11 -4.34 7.21 2.41
N LEU A 12 -5.48 6.66 1.98
CA LEU A 12 -6.77 7.28 2.27
C LEU A 12 -7.10 7.23 3.75
N ALA A 13 -6.74 6.14 4.43
CA ALA A 13 -6.94 6.03 5.88
C ALA A 13 -6.13 7.07 6.64
N GLN A 14 -4.93 7.38 6.17
CA GLN A 14 -4.05 8.37 6.79
C GLN A 14 -4.54 9.79 6.52
N GLU A 15 -4.83 10.09 5.26
CA GLU A 15 -5.16 11.45 4.84
C GLU A 15 -6.61 11.83 5.11
N ARG A 16 -7.52 10.86 5.06
CA ARG A 16 -8.97 11.06 5.20
C ARG A 16 -9.52 12.11 4.22
N HIS A 17 -8.85 12.22 3.08
CA HIS A 17 -9.20 13.16 2.03
C HIS A 17 -8.75 12.59 0.70
N PHE A 18 -9.67 12.41 -0.24
CA PHE A 18 -9.37 11.75 -1.51
C PHE A 18 -8.30 12.49 -2.31
N GLY A 19 -8.40 13.81 -2.38
CA GLY A 19 -7.42 14.61 -3.12
C GLY A 19 -6.00 14.46 -2.58
N ARG A 20 -5.85 14.55 -1.26
CA ARG A 20 -4.53 14.42 -0.63
C ARG A 20 -4.00 13.01 -0.74
N ALA A 21 -4.86 12.00 -0.59
CA ALA A 21 -4.45 10.62 -0.75
C ALA A 21 -3.97 10.35 -2.18
N ALA A 22 -4.68 10.88 -3.17
CA ALA A 22 -4.30 10.74 -4.57
C ALA A 22 -2.94 11.39 -4.83
N GLN A 23 -2.72 12.60 -4.31
CA GLN A 23 -1.42 13.27 -4.42
C GLN A 23 -0.30 12.44 -3.82
N LYS A 24 -0.55 11.87 -2.65
CA LYS A 24 0.43 11.03 -1.96
C LYS A 24 0.80 9.80 -2.77
N CYS A 25 -0.15 9.26 -3.52
CA CYS A 25 0.05 8.07 -4.34
C CYS A 25 0.46 8.41 -5.79
N PHE A 26 0.61 9.69 -6.12
CA PHE A 26 0.99 10.16 -7.46
C PHE A 26 0.00 9.73 -8.53
N VAL A 27 -1.29 9.77 -8.19
CA VAL A 27 -2.38 9.44 -9.13
C VAL A 27 -3.45 10.52 -9.06
N THR A 28 -4.39 10.48 -10.02
CA THR A 28 -5.52 11.37 -9.99
C THR A 28 -6.56 10.86 -8.99
N GLN A 29 -7.40 11.77 -8.51
CA GLN A 29 -8.48 11.41 -7.59
C GLN A 29 -9.44 10.39 -8.19
N PRO A 30 -9.90 10.52 -9.45
CA PRO A 30 -10.73 9.47 -10.06
C PRO A 30 -10.07 8.10 -10.10
N THR A 31 -8.77 8.04 -10.36
CA THR A 31 -8.02 6.77 -10.37
C THR A 31 -8.06 6.12 -9.00
N LEU A 32 -7.81 6.90 -7.95
CA LEU A 32 -7.84 6.41 -6.57
C LEU A 32 -9.25 5.93 -6.20
N SER A 33 -10.26 6.76 -6.47
CA SER A 33 -11.66 6.43 -6.15
C SER A 33 -12.13 5.16 -6.83
N LEU A 34 -11.80 5.00 -8.11
CA LEU A 34 -12.20 3.84 -8.88
C LEU A 34 -11.53 2.57 -8.36
N ALA A 35 -10.24 2.65 -8.07
CA ALA A 35 -9.49 1.51 -7.53
C ALA A 35 -10.04 1.06 -6.18
N LEU A 36 -10.40 2.01 -5.31
CA LEU A 36 -10.97 1.69 -4.00
C LEU A 36 -12.37 1.09 -4.11
N ALA A 37 -13.20 1.63 -5.01
CA ALA A 37 -14.53 1.08 -5.26
C ALA A 37 -14.44 -0.37 -5.75
N LYS A 38 -13.51 -0.62 -6.64
CA LYS A 38 -13.27 -1.96 -7.17
C LYS A 38 -12.82 -2.92 -6.07
N LEU A 39 -11.93 -2.46 -5.20
CA LEU A 39 -11.43 -3.27 -4.08
C LEU A 39 -12.55 -3.58 -3.08
N GLU A 40 -13.35 -2.59 -2.72
CA GLU A 40 -14.50 -2.80 -1.84
C GLU A 40 -15.47 -3.81 -2.44
N ASP A 41 -15.71 -3.71 -3.75
CA ASP A 41 -16.58 -4.63 -4.46
C ASP A 41 -16.00 -6.05 -4.44
N GLU A 42 -14.71 -6.18 -4.70
CA GLU A 42 -14.02 -7.47 -4.68
C GLU A 42 -14.08 -8.13 -3.29
N LEU A 43 -13.86 -7.34 -2.24
CA LEU A 43 -13.86 -7.86 -0.86
C LEU A 43 -15.27 -8.01 -0.30
N GLY A 44 -16.26 -7.36 -0.91
CA GLY A 44 -17.63 -7.42 -0.46
C GLY A 44 -17.89 -6.68 0.85
N VAL A 45 -17.05 -5.71 1.19
CA VAL A 45 -17.20 -4.91 2.41
C VAL A 45 -16.91 -3.44 2.13
N ARG A 46 -17.47 -2.58 2.96
CA ARG A 46 -17.17 -1.15 2.93
C ARG A 46 -15.95 -0.88 3.79
N LEU A 47 -14.98 -0.21 3.22
CA LEU A 47 -13.77 0.21 3.95
C LEU A 47 -13.87 1.65 4.42
N PHE A 48 -14.53 2.50 3.63
CA PHE A 48 -14.64 3.92 3.88
C PHE A 48 -16.05 4.41 3.69
N GLU A 49 -16.42 5.43 4.45
CA GLU A 49 -17.68 6.15 4.29
C GLU A 49 -17.38 7.64 4.14
N ARG A 50 -18.16 8.32 3.29
CA ARG A 50 -18.05 9.76 3.12
C ARG A 50 -19.07 10.43 4.01
N ASN A 51 -18.62 11.47 4.74
CA ASN A 51 -19.48 12.31 5.55
C ASN A 51 -19.12 13.76 5.26
N LYS A 52 -19.95 14.44 4.47
CA LYS A 52 -19.73 15.81 4.04
C LYS A 52 -18.35 15.97 3.39
N ASN A 53 -17.41 16.60 4.08
CA ASN A 53 -16.06 16.84 3.56
C ASN A 53 -15.02 15.90 4.15
N GLU A 54 -15.46 14.85 4.84
CA GLU A 54 -14.56 13.95 5.55
C GLU A 54 -14.76 12.52 5.09
N VAL A 55 -13.67 11.76 5.09
CA VAL A 55 -13.69 10.33 4.82
C VAL A 55 -13.48 9.61 6.15
N LEU A 56 -14.40 8.72 6.48
CA LEU A 56 -14.33 7.93 7.70
C LEU A 56 -13.98 6.49 7.35
N VAL A 57 -13.19 5.85 8.22
CA VAL A 57 -12.83 4.45 8.07
C VAL A 57 -13.87 3.63 8.83
N THR A 58 -14.47 2.63 8.18
CA THR A 58 -15.43 1.74 8.84
C THR A 58 -14.69 0.82 9.82
N PRO A 59 -15.40 0.20 10.79
CA PRO A 59 -14.73 -0.79 11.66
C PRO A 59 -14.04 -1.91 10.88
N MET A 60 -14.67 -2.40 9.81
CA MET A 60 -14.04 -3.40 8.94
C MET A 60 -12.85 -2.79 8.21
N GLY A 61 -12.98 -1.53 7.79
CA GLY A 61 -11.89 -0.79 7.16
C GLY A 61 -10.67 -0.66 8.07
N GLU A 62 -10.89 -0.41 9.37
CA GLU A 62 -9.78 -0.33 10.34
C GLU A 62 -8.99 -1.63 10.37
N ALA A 63 -9.68 -2.76 10.43
CA ALA A 63 -9.03 -4.07 10.44
C ALA A 63 -8.27 -4.33 9.15
N ILE A 64 -8.86 -3.98 8.02
CA ILE A 64 -8.25 -4.20 6.71
C ILE A 64 -7.07 -3.26 6.49
N VAL A 65 -7.16 -2.01 6.92
CA VAL A 65 -6.04 -1.07 6.84
C VAL A 65 -4.84 -1.59 7.63
N GLU A 66 -5.08 -2.09 8.83
CA GLU A 66 -4.01 -2.65 9.67
C GLU A 66 -3.35 -3.84 8.95
N GLN A 67 -4.15 -4.72 8.38
CA GLN A 67 -3.63 -5.88 7.65
C GLN A 67 -2.89 -5.44 6.39
N ALA A 68 -3.42 -4.42 5.69
CA ALA A 68 -2.77 -3.88 4.49
C ALA A 68 -1.38 -3.32 4.81
N ARG A 69 -1.25 -2.63 5.95
CA ARG A 69 0.05 -2.13 6.39
C ARG A 69 1.05 -3.26 6.58
N ARG A 70 0.62 -4.36 7.19
CA ARG A 70 1.47 -5.53 7.40
C ARG A 70 1.91 -6.14 6.08
N VAL A 71 0.98 -6.25 5.14
CA VAL A 71 1.30 -6.80 3.81
C VAL A 71 2.32 -5.91 3.11
N LEU A 72 2.15 -4.59 3.16
CA LEU A 72 3.08 -3.65 2.53
C LEU A 72 4.45 -3.68 3.20
N ASP A 73 4.50 -3.82 4.52
CA ASP A 73 5.75 -3.95 5.25
C ASP A 73 6.49 -5.22 4.83
N GLU A 74 5.77 -6.33 4.73
CA GLU A 74 6.35 -7.61 4.30
C GLU A 74 6.85 -7.52 2.86
N ALA A 75 6.08 -6.87 1.98
CA ALA A 75 6.51 -6.67 0.59
C ALA A 75 7.78 -5.80 0.54
N GLY A 76 7.88 -4.79 1.40
CA GLY A 76 9.07 -3.96 1.51
C GLY A 76 10.30 -4.74 1.92
N LYS A 77 10.14 -5.77 2.74
CA LYS A 77 11.25 -6.63 3.15
C LYS A 77 11.87 -7.38 1.97
N ILE A 78 11.06 -7.70 0.96
CA ILE A 78 11.58 -8.36 -0.24
C ILE A 78 12.59 -7.45 -0.93
N THR A 79 12.26 -6.18 -1.09
CA THR A 79 13.17 -5.19 -1.68
C THR A 79 14.44 -5.04 -0.84
N SER A 80 14.29 -4.99 0.47
CA SER A 80 15.43 -4.86 1.39
C SER A 80 16.34 -6.08 1.33
N LEU A 81 15.76 -7.28 1.26
CA LEU A 81 16.52 -8.52 1.12
C LEU A 81 17.30 -8.55 -0.19
N ALA A 82 16.66 -8.17 -1.28
CA ALA A 82 17.32 -8.12 -2.58
C ALA A 82 18.49 -7.15 -2.57
N LYS A 83 18.31 -5.98 -1.96
CA LYS A 83 19.36 -4.97 -1.83
C LYS A 83 20.52 -5.50 -1.00
N GLY A 84 20.23 -6.08 0.14
CA GLY A 84 21.26 -6.68 1.02
C GLY A 84 21.99 -7.81 0.33
N SER A 85 21.26 -8.66 -0.40
CA SER A 85 21.85 -9.76 -1.16
C SER A 85 22.77 -9.25 -2.27
N GLN A 86 22.37 -8.20 -2.98
CA GLN A 86 23.21 -7.58 -4.01
C GLN A 86 24.51 -7.05 -3.41
N ASP A 87 24.42 -6.38 -2.28
CA ASP A 87 25.60 -5.84 -1.60
C ASP A 87 26.51 -6.98 -1.14
N GLN A 88 25.97 -8.05 -0.61
CA GLN A 88 26.71 -9.23 -0.19
C GLN A 88 27.39 -9.89 -1.38
N LEU A 89 26.67 -10.05 -2.48
CA LEU A 89 27.21 -10.64 -3.70
C LEU A 89 28.39 -9.80 -4.24
N ALA A 90 28.22 -8.51 -4.27
CA ALA A 90 29.28 -7.61 -4.73
C ALA A 90 30.52 -7.75 -3.86
N GLY A 91 30.34 -7.83 -2.54
CA GLY A 91 31.43 -8.06 -1.61
C GLY A 91 32.09 -9.40 -1.81
N ALA A 92 31.32 -10.45 -1.96
CA ALA A 92 31.82 -11.80 -2.19
C ALA A 92 32.62 -11.88 -3.50
N LEU A 93 32.12 -11.26 -4.55
CA LEU A 93 32.81 -11.22 -5.83
C LEU A 93 34.17 -10.54 -5.72
N ARG A 94 34.23 -9.44 -4.98
CA ARG A 94 35.48 -8.72 -4.76
C ARG A 94 36.49 -9.54 -3.99
N LEU A 95 36.01 -10.34 -3.08
CA LEU A 95 36.87 -11.21 -2.27
C LEU A 95 37.26 -12.52 -2.99
N GLY A 96 36.74 -12.74 -4.19
CA GLY A 96 37.06 -13.92 -4.96
C GLY A 96 36.49 -15.20 -4.37
N ILE A 97 35.44 -15.14 -3.59
CA ILE A 97 34.85 -16.30 -2.94
C ILE A 97 33.99 -17.12 -3.92
N ILE A 98 33.52 -16.48 -4.95
CA ILE A 98 32.64 -17.13 -5.92
C ILE A 98 33.48 -18.02 -6.81
N PRO A 99 33.16 -19.30 -6.91
CA PRO A 99 33.82 -20.22 -7.83
C PRO A 99 33.55 -19.87 -9.28
#